data_9d8900c5b40ce2673dc1b1abddaf5c4a
#
_entry.id   9d8900c5b40ce2673dc1b1abddaf5c4a
#
_cell.length_a   1.000
_cell.length_b   1.000
_cell.length_c   1.000
_cell.angle_alpha   90.00
_cell.angle_beta   90.00
_cell.angle_gamma   90.00
#
_symmetry.space_group_name_H-M   'P 1'
#
loop_
_entity.id
_entity.type
_entity.pdbx_description
1 polymer ?
#
loop_
_entity_poly.entity_id
_entity_poly.type
_entity_poly.pdbx_seq_one_letter_code
_entity_poly.pdbx_strand_id
1 'polypeptide(L)'
;YFKIGNKVADWTGWMVRSKDGGKTWSEREPLQEGYLGPIKNKPIMNKGRIIAPTSIEEGGWRLYFEYSDDMGKTWKRTDFVEADEGVKAIQPAVMVLSDGRLAAVARTRSEHIGITYSSDNGLTWSKLQLIDTPNNNSGLDAVTLKDGSHVLICNDRPIPKGIKNGKGARTPLSVMKSDNGTDWKHWITLEESPVSQYSYPSIIQTSDGKIHCIYTWRPSASAARQATTAESMP
;
A
#
# COMPACT_ATOMS: atom_id res chain seq x y z
N TYR A 1 -3.98 -13.17 3.22
CA TYR A 1 -2.56 -13.48 2.93
C TYR A 1 -1.67 -13.05 4.10
N PHE A 2 -0.62 -13.79 4.34
CA PHE A 2 0.37 -13.47 5.37
C PHE A 2 1.74 -14.03 5.00
N LYS A 3 2.77 -13.57 5.69
CA LYS A 3 4.15 -13.97 5.46
C LYS A 3 4.69 -14.70 6.69
N ILE A 4 5.50 -15.71 6.45
CA ILE A 4 6.22 -16.43 7.49
C ILE A 4 7.71 -16.32 7.18
N GLY A 5 8.51 -15.92 8.17
CA GLY A 5 9.96 -15.77 8.07
C GLY A 5 10.49 -14.73 9.06
N ASN A 6 11.69 -14.90 9.55
CA ASN A 6 12.31 -14.01 10.53
C ASN A 6 12.91 -12.75 9.90
N LYS A 7 13.32 -12.84 8.64
CA LYS A 7 13.87 -11.74 7.85
C LYS A 7 13.11 -11.65 6.54
N VAL A 8 13.17 -10.49 5.89
CA VAL A 8 12.51 -10.27 4.58
C VAL A 8 12.95 -11.31 3.55
N ALA A 9 14.23 -11.68 3.53
CA ALA A 9 14.78 -12.69 2.64
C ALA A 9 14.20 -14.11 2.87
N ASP A 10 13.72 -14.39 4.08
CA ASP A 10 13.20 -15.71 4.45
C ASP A 10 11.67 -15.79 4.28
N TRP A 11 11.02 -14.73 3.79
CA TRP A 11 9.57 -14.70 3.72
C TRP A 11 9.04 -15.71 2.71
N THR A 12 8.10 -16.52 3.17
CA THR A 12 7.23 -17.35 2.35
C THR A 12 5.80 -16.82 2.40
N GLY A 13 5.12 -16.83 1.27
CA GLY A 13 3.72 -16.41 1.17
C GLY A 13 2.76 -17.51 1.59
N TRP A 14 1.71 -17.16 2.31
CA TRP A 14 0.67 -18.07 2.77
C TRP A 14 -0.70 -17.43 2.61
N MET A 15 -1.74 -18.24 2.48
CA MET A 15 -3.11 -17.78 2.43
C MET A 15 -4.05 -18.67 3.26
N VAL A 16 -5.18 -18.09 3.61
CA VAL A 16 -6.36 -18.77 4.13
C VAL A 16 -7.57 -18.30 3.33
N ARG A 17 -8.62 -19.11 3.27
CA ARG A 17 -9.84 -18.81 2.53
C ARG A 17 -11.05 -18.88 3.43
N SER A 18 -12.00 -18.00 3.21
CA SER A 18 -13.33 -18.08 3.80
C SER A 18 -14.39 -18.20 2.71
N LYS A 19 -15.41 -19.01 2.93
CA LYS A 19 -16.57 -19.17 2.03
C LYS A 19 -17.87 -18.60 2.63
N ASP A 20 -17.79 -18.05 3.82
CA ASP A 20 -18.94 -17.63 4.64
C ASP A 20 -18.82 -16.18 5.17
N GLY A 21 -18.09 -15.34 4.43
CA GLY A 21 -17.89 -13.92 4.79
C GLY A 21 -16.94 -13.71 5.98
N GLY A 22 -15.98 -14.60 6.18
CA GLY A 22 -14.96 -14.47 7.23
C GLY A 22 -15.33 -15.08 8.57
N LYS A 23 -16.44 -15.83 8.67
CA LYS A 23 -16.86 -16.49 9.92
C LYS A 23 -15.99 -17.71 10.21
N THR A 24 -15.66 -18.48 9.17
CA THR A 24 -14.73 -19.60 9.24
C THR A 24 -13.64 -19.48 8.19
N TRP A 25 -12.50 -20.10 8.44
CA TRP A 25 -11.32 -20.02 7.58
C TRP A 25 -10.75 -21.42 7.33
N SER A 26 -10.21 -21.62 6.12
CA SER A 26 -9.48 -22.85 5.78
C SER A 26 -8.22 -23.00 6.62
N GLU A 27 -7.65 -24.21 6.57
CA GLU A 27 -6.26 -24.40 6.95
C GLU A 27 -5.34 -23.48 6.14
N ARG A 28 -4.15 -23.24 6.68
CA ARG A 28 -3.12 -22.43 6.02
C ARG A 28 -2.58 -23.15 4.79
N GLU A 29 -2.58 -22.47 3.66
CA GLU A 29 -2.08 -22.96 2.39
C GLU A 29 -0.83 -22.15 2.01
N PRO A 30 0.34 -22.79 1.75
CA PRO A 30 1.50 -22.07 1.22
C PRO A 30 1.21 -21.64 -0.23
N LEU A 31 1.69 -20.48 -0.61
CA LEU A 31 1.79 -20.10 -2.02
C LEU A 31 2.90 -20.95 -2.69
N GLN A 32 2.88 -21.00 -4.01
CA GLN A 32 3.95 -21.61 -4.78
C GLN A 32 5.32 -21.04 -4.36
N GLU A 33 6.36 -21.84 -4.44
CA GLU A 33 7.73 -21.37 -4.17
C GLU A 33 8.08 -20.14 -5.01
N GLY A 34 8.64 -19.12 -4.37
CA GLY A 34 8.98 -17.83 -4.99
C GLY A 34 7.81 -16.84 -5.11
N TYR A 35 6.63 -17.18 -4.58
CA TYR A 35 5.47 -16.28 -4.53
C TYR A 35 5.25 -15.76 -3.11
N LEU A 36 4.97 -14.47 -3.00
CA LEU A 36 4.78 -13.81 -1.71
C LEU A 36 3.33 -13.41 -1.45
N GLY A 37 2.52 -13.29 -2.50
CA GLY A 37 1.22 -12.63 -2.41
C GLY A 37 1.36 -11.12 -2.19
N PRO A 38 0.28 -10.42 -1.88
CA PRO A 38 0.30 -8.97 -1.72
C PRO A 38 1.21 -8.54 -0.58
N ILE A 39 2.02 -7.52 -0.84
CA ILE A 39 2.90 -6.91 0.16
C ILE A 39 2.27 -5.62 0.65
N LYS A 40 1.77 -5.62 1.88
CA LYS A 40 1.11 -4.55 2.61
C LYS A 40 -0.29 -4.21 2.09
N ASN A 41 -0.46 -3.94 0.80
CA ASN A 41 -1.74 -3.46 0.25
C ASN A 41 -2.58 -4.61 -0.28
N LYS A 42 -3.90 -4.42 -0.27
CA LYS A 42 -4.89 -5.40 -0.70
C LYS A 42 -4.77 -5.75 -2.18
N PRO A 43 -5.02 -7.00 -2.59
CA PRO A 43 -5.25 -7.33 -3.99
C PRO A 43 -6.57 -6.72 -4.49
N ILE A 44 -6.68 -6.56 -5.79
CA ILE A 44 -7.93 -6.20 -6.46
C ILE A 44 -8.43 -7.34 -7.34
N MET A 45 -9.74 -7.35 -7.57
CA MET A 45 -10.37 -8.17 -8.61
C MET A 45 -10.74 -7.26 -9.77
N ASN A 46 -10.21 -7.52 -10.97
CA ASN A 46 -10.58 -6.78 -12.17
C ASN A 46 -10.75 -7.73 -13.37
N LYS A 47 -11.89 -7.65 -14.06
CA LYS A 47 -12.21 -8.49 -15.23
C LYS A 47 -11.92 -9.99 -15.01
N GLY A 48 -12.29 -10.53 -13.84
CA GLY A 48 -12.11 -11.93 -13.48
C GLY A 48 -10.70 -12.33 -13.02
N ARG A 49 -9.75 -11.40 -13.00
CA ARG A 49 -8.37 -11.62 -12.54
C ARG A 49 -8.16 -11.02 -11.14
N ILE A 50 -7.57 -11.78 -10.26
CA ILE A 50 -7.01 -11.27 -9.01
C ILE A 50 -5.61 -10.72 -9.31
N ILE A 51 -5.34 -9.49 -8.88
CA ILE A 51 -4.04 -8.83 -9.04
C ILE A 51 -3.53 -8.47 -7.65
N ALA A 52 -2.44 -9.08 -7.24
CA ALA A 52 -1.79 -8.88 -5.96
C ALA A 52 -0.57 -7.96 -6.11
N PRO A 53 -0.62 -6.74 -5.55
CA PRO A 53 0.50 -5.82 -5.60
C PRO A 53 1.64 -6.31 -4.70
N THR A 54 2.81 -6.55 -5.30
CA THR A 54 3.93 -7.21 -4.65
C THR A 54 5.21 -6.40 -4.83
N SER A 55 6.18 -6.64 -3.99
CA SER A 55 7.50 -6.01 -4.07
C SER A 55 8.56 -6.84 -3.34
N ILE A 56 9.81 -6.68 -3.73
CA ILE A 56 10.95 -7.20 -2.98
C ILE A 56 11.75 -6.07 -2.36
N GLU A 57 12.37 -6.35 -1.23
CA GLU A 57 13.28 -5.41 -0.55
C GLU A 57 14.74 -5.81 -0.73
N GLU A 58 15.01 -7.10 -0.80
CA GLU A 58 16.34 -7.65 -1.00
C GLU A 58 16.86 -7.40 -2.43
N GLY A 59 18.14 -7.11 -2.57
CA GLY A 59 18.74 -6.78 -3.88
C GLY A 59 18.27 -5.45 -4.48
N GLY A 60 17.58 -4.62 -3.69
CA GLY A 60 17.01 -3.34 -4.11
C GLY A 60 15.48 -3.39 -4.17
N TRP A 61 14.85 -2.31 -3.79
CA TRP A 61 13.40 -2.17 -3.80
C TRP A 61 12.85 -2.18 -5.21
N ARG A 62 12.09 -3.20 -5.58
CA ARG A 62 11.48 -3.34 -6.90
C ARG A 62 10.05 -3.82 -6.80
N LEU A 63 9.18 -3.29 -7.68
CA LEU A 63 7.79 -3.69 -7.80
C LEU A 63 7.63 -4.83 -8.81
N TYR A 64 6.69 -5.70 -8.55
CA TYR A 64 6.10 -6.65 -9.49
C TYR A 64 4.69 -7.00 -9.05
N PHE A 65 3.96 -7.74 -9.84
CA PHE A 65 2.60 -8.13 -9.51
C PHE A 65 2.45 -9.63 -9.66
N GLU A 66 1.72 -10.21 -8.75
CA GLU A 66 1.27 -11.59 -8.85
C GLU A 66 -0.20 -11.60 -9.23
N TYR A 67 -0.62 -12.51 -10.09
CA TYR A 67 -1.99 -12.57 -10.55
C TYR A 67 -2.51 -13.99 -10.67
N SER A 68 -3.83 -14.13 -10.60
CA SER A 68 -4.55 -15.39 -10.75
C SER A 68 -5.79 -15.19 -11.60
N ASP A 69 -5.99 -16.09 -12.57
CA ASP A 69 -7.15 -16.12 -13.46
C ASP A 69 -8.18 -17.19 -13.04
N ASP A 70 -7.93 -17.92 -11.95
CA ASP A 70 -8.70 -19.06 -11.49
C ASP A 70 -9.10 -18.94 -10.00
N MET A 71 -9.36 -17.73 -9.55
CA MET A 71 -9.75 -17.41 -8.17
C MET A 71 -8.69 -17.80 -7.12
N GLY A 72 -7.42 -17.66 -7.47
CA GLY A 72 -6.30 -17.87 -6.57
C GLY A 72 -5.90 -19.33 -6.39
N LYS A 73 -6.31 -20.25 -7.27
CA LYS A 73 -5.85 -21.64 -7.25
C LYS A 73 -4.43 -21.75 -7.78
N THR A 74 -4.15 -21.04 -8.89
CA THR A 74 -2.80 -20.94 -9.44
C THR A 74 -2.40 -19.47 -9.56
N TRP A 75 -1.10 -19.21 -9.44
CA TRP A 75 -0.54 -17.87 -9.48
C TRP A 75 0.54 -17.76 -10.54
N LYS A 76 0.58 -16.60 -11.17
CA LYS A 76 1.63 -16.17 -12.08
C LYS A 76 2.17 -14.82 -11.61
N ARG A 77 3.34 -14.44 -12.08
CA ARG A 77 3.92 -13.14 -11.75
C ARG A 77 4.40 -12.42 -13.01
N THR A 78 4.41 -11.11 -12.94
CA THR A 78 4.97 -10.24 -13.98
C THR A 78 6.49 -10.16 -13.83
N ASP A 79 7.13 -9.60 -14.85
CA ASP A 79 8.47 -9.06 -14.69
C ASP A 79 8.49 -7.92 -13.66
N PHE A 80 9.68 -7.56 -13.20
CA PHE A 80 9.84 -6.38 -12.37
C PHE A 80 9.51 -5.11 -13.17
N VAL A 81 8.79 -4.19 -12.52
CA VAL A 81 8.54 -2.87 -13.09
C VAL A 81 9.88 -2.13 -13.26
N GLU A 82 10.15 -1.67 -14.46
CA GLU A 82 11.32 -0.86 -14.75
C GLU A 82 11.22 0.50 -14.03
N ALA A 83 12.35 1.06 -13.66
CA ALA A 83 12.46 2.39 -13.06
C ALA A 83 13.74 3.06 -13.52
N ASP A 84 13.83 4.38 -13.37
CA ASP A 84 15.08 5.11 -13.59
C ASP A 84 16.15 4.70 -12.56
N GLU A 85 17.40 4.88 -12.92
CA GLU A 85 18.52 4.59 -12.03
C GLU A 85 18.36 5.32 -10.68
N GLY A 86 18.53 4.61 -9.59
CA GLY A 86 18.38 5.14 -8.24
C GLY A 86 16.95 5.20 -7.72
N VAL A 87 15.93 5.11 -8.56
CA VAL A 87 14.52 5.08 -8.12
C VAL A 87 14.18 3.70 -7.56
N LYS A 88 13.85 3.66 -6.29
CA LYS A 88 13.53 2.44 -5.53
C LYS A 88 12.14 2.55 -4.93
N ALA A 89 11.27 1.56 -5.21
CA ALA A 89 9.87 1.57 -4.79
C ALA A 89 9.42 0.22 -4.23
N ILE A 90 8.51 0.25 -3.25
CA ILE A 90 7.87 -0.95 -2.69
C ILE A 90 6.41 -0.68 -2.30
N GLN A 91 5.70 -1.78 -2.02
CA GLN A 91 4.36 -1.77 -1.43
C GLN A 91 3.33 -1.01 -2.29
N PRO A 92 3.14 -1.41 -3.56
CA PRO A 92 2.20 -0.73 -4.44
C PRO A 92 0.76 -0.93 -4.01
N ALA A 93 -0.11 0.05 -4.33
CA ALA A 93 -1.57 -0.03 -4.24
C ALA A 93 -2.16 0.13 -5.63
N VAL A 94 -3.07 -0.77 -6.03
CA VAL A 94 -3.63 -0.79 -7.39
C VAL A 94 -5.00 -0.13 -7.41
N MET A 95 -5.23 0.68 -8.44
CA MET A 95 -6.49 1.35 -8.76
C MET A 95 -6.94 0.99 -10.16
N VAL A 96 -8.26 1.07 -10.40
CA VAL A 96 -8.85 0.92 -11.74
C VAL A 96 -9.26 2.31 -12.24
N LEU A 97 -8.64 2.78 -13.31
CA LEU A 97 -8.91 4.09 -13.90
C LEU A 97 -10.21 4.09 -14.73
N SER A 98 -10.78 5.26 -14.97
CA SER A 98 -12.01 5.43 -15.72
C SER A 98 -11.94 4.95 -17.18
N ASP A 99 -10.73 4.94 -17.77
CA ASP A 99 -10.47 4.40 -19.11
C ASP A 99 -10.26 2.88 -19.13
N GLY A 100 -10.37 2.22 -17.98
CA GLY A 100 -10.22 0.78 -17.81
C GLY A 100 -8.78 0.29 -17.67
N ARG A 101 -7.78 1.16 -17.73
CA ARG A 101 -6.40 0.83 -17.35
C ARG A 101 -6.30 0.65 -15.84
N LEU A 102 -5.25 -0.02 -15.42
CA LEU A 102 -4.84 -0.04 -14.03
C LEU A 102 -3.74 0.97 -13.79
N ALA A 103 -3.75 1.58 -12.61
CA ALA A 103 -2.64 2.36 -12.09
C ALA A 103 -2.21 1.77 -10.75
N ALA A 104 -0.91 1.76 -10.49
CA ALA A 104 -0.37 1.37 -9.19
C ALA A 104 0.52 2.48 -8.64
N VAL A 105 0.17 2.99 -7.45
CA VAL A 105 0.95 3.98 -6.71
C VAL A 105 1.79 3.30 -5.64
N ALA A 106 3.03 3.73 -5.46
CA ALA A 106 3.96 3.11 -4.53
C ALA A 106 4.80 4.14 -3.78
N ARG A 107 5.18 3.79 -2.55
CA ARG A 107 6.17 4.59 -1.83
C ARG A 107 7.55 4.41 -2.46
N THR A 108 8.32 5.48 -2.49
CA THR A 108 9.69 5.47 -3.00
C THR A 108 10.69 5.98 -1.98
N ARG A 109 11.98 5.88 -2.31
CA ARG A 109 13.05 6.59 -1.60
C ARG A 109 13.38 7.95 -2.20
N SER A 110 12.60 8.39 -3.19
CA SER A 110 12.84 9.60 -3.98
C SER A 110 11.94 10.77 -3.57
N GLU A 111 11.43 10.78 -2.33
CA GLU A 111 10.61 11.85 -1.73
C GLU A 111 9.26 12.10 -2.39
N HIS A 112 8.95 11.36 -3.45
CA HIS A 112 7.71 11.42 -4.22
C HIS A 112 7.09 10.04 -4.36
N ILE A 113 5.80 10.01 -4.63
CA ILE A 113 5.10 8.78 -4.96
C ILE A 113 5.50 8.33 -6.37
N GLY A 114 5.76 7.04 -6.53
CA GLY A 114 5.92 6.42 -7.84
C GLY A 114 4.60 5.89 -8.37
N ILE A 115 4.37 6.00 -9.69
CA ILE A 115 3.21 5.45 -10.38
C ILE A 115 3.61 4.63 -11.59
N THR A 116 2.90 3.55 -11.85
CA THR A 116 3.02 2.72 -13.05
C THR A 116 1.63 2.32 -13.54
N TYR A 117 1.50 2.01 -14.83
CA TYR A 117 0.23 1.74 -15.49
C TYR A 117 0.24 0.40 -16.21
N SER A 118 -0.92 -0.24 -16.30
CA SER A 118 -1.16 -1.44 -17.11
C SER A 118 -2.40 -1.24 -17.98
N SER A 119 -2.30 -1.55 -19.27
CA SER A 119 -3.41 -1.53 -20.25
C SER A 119 -3.95 -2.93 -20.57
N ASP A 120 -3.33 -3.98 -20.06
CA ASP A 120 -3.62 -5.39 -20.34
C ASP A 120 -4.11 -6.17 -19.11
N ASN A 121 -4.77 -5.46 -18.20
CA ASN A 121 -5.32 -6.03 -16.97
C ASN A 121 -4.23 -6.65 -16.07
N GLY A 122 -3.08 -5.96 -15.93
CA GLY A 122 -2.05 -6.30 -14.97
C GLY A 122 -1.02 -7.33 -15.44
N LEU A 123 -0.96 -7.66 -16.74
CA LEU A 123 0.05 -8.57 -17.30
C LEU A 123 1.39 -7.87 -17.49
N THR A 124 1.36 -6.65 -18.00
CA THR A 124 2.54 -5.81 -18.15
C THR A 124 2.33 -4.43 -17.53
N TRP A 125 3.41 -3.81 -17.12
CA TRP A 125 3.37 -2.52 -16.44
C TRP A 125 4.39 -1.56 -17.07
N SER A 126 3.99 -0.31 -17.21
CA SER A 126 4.87 0.74 -17.71
C SER A 126 6.03 1.00 -16.77
N LYS A 127 7.08 1.65 -17.28
CA LYS A 127 8.16 2.16 -16.45
C LYS A 127 7.59 3.06 -15.33
N LEU A 128 8.09 2.88 -14.10
CA LEU A 128 7.72 3.67 -12.93
C LEU A 128 8.11 5.12 -13.15
N GLN A 129 7.18 6.02 -12.92
CA GLN A 129 7.36 7.47 -12.97
C GLN A 129 7.15 8.07 -11.58
N LEU A 130 7.85 9.13 -11.25
CA LEU A 130 7.57 9.92 -10.06
C LEU A 130 6.49 10.95 -10.37
N ILE A 131 5.51 11.12 -9.49
CA ILE A 131 4.48 12.16 -9.59
C ILE A 131 4.72 13.26 -8.58
N ASP A 132 4.14 14.43 -8.82
CA ASP A 132 4.29 15.61 -7.95
C ASP A 132 3.41 15.48 -6.68
N THR A 133 3.58 14.38 -5.98
CA THR A 133 2.94 14.13 -4.69
C THR A 133 4.02 13.69 -3.71
N PRO A 134 4.32 14.51 -2.70
CA PRO A 134 5.36 14.18 -1.74
C PRO A 134 5.05 12.90 -0.96
N ASN A 135 6.09 12.17 -0.63
CA ASN A 135 6.02 11.06 0.31
C ASN A 135 7.37 10.87 1.01
N ASN A 136 7.34 10.84 2.32
CA ASN A 136 8.53 10.72 3.15
C ASN A 136 9.04 9.28 3.30
N ASN A 137 8.90 8.47 2.28
CA ASN A 137 9.22 7.05 2.31
C ASN A 137 8.39 6.27 3.37
N SER A 138 7.11 6.60 3.47
CA SER A 138 6.14 5.90 4.32
C SER A 138 5.17 5.08 3.48
N GLY A 139 4.63 4.01 4.08
CA GLY A 139 3.57 3.22 3.48
C GLY A 139 2.34 4.07 3.15
N LEU A 140 1.73 3.77 2.03
CA LEU A 140 0.49 4.38 1.53
C LEU A 140 -0.52 3.29 1.17
N ASP A 141 -1.77 3.64 0.98
CA ASP A 141 -2.78 2.80 0.32
C ASP A 141 -3.73 3.66 -0.50
N ALA A 142 -4.32 3.07 -1.53
CA ALA A 142 -5.26 3.75 -2.41
C ALA A 142 -6.46 2.86 -2.75
N VAL A 143 -7.57 3.50 -3.12
CA VAL A 143 -8.79 2.82 -3.54
C VAL A 143 -9.50 3.64 -4.62
N THR A 144 -10.06 2.96 -5.62
CA THR A 144 -11.04 3.54 -6.54
C THR A 144 -12.41 3.47 -5.91
N LEU A 145 -13.09 4.60 -5.81
CA LEU A 145 -14.43 4.71 -5.27
C LEU A 145 -15.49 4.29 -6.32
N LYS A 146 -16.70 4.07 -5.85
CA LYS A 146 -17.85 3.71 -6.71
C LYS A 146 -18.22 4.78 -7.74
N ASP A 147 -17.91 6.04 -7.45
CA ASP A 147 -18.11 7.17 -8.37
C ASP A 147 -17.01 7.31 -9.43
N GLY A 148 -16.01 6.41 -9.40
CA GLY A 148 -14.86 6.42 -10.31
C GLY A 148 -13.71 7.32 -9.86
N SER A 149 -13.88 8.14 -8.84
CA SER A 149 -12.78 8.92 -8.25
C SER A 149 -11.86 8.02 -7.41
N HIS A 150 -10.71 8.54 -7.05
CA HIS A 150 -9.69 7.80 -6.32
C HIS A 150 -9.35 8.48 -4.99
N VAL A 151 -9.09 7.69 -3.98
CA VAL A 151 -8.64 8.17 -2.68
C VAL A 151 -7.30 7.50 -2.33
N LEU A 152 -6.36 8.32 -1.90
CA LEU A 152 -5.03 7.93 -1.44
C LEU A 152 -4.85 8.37 0.00
N ILE A 153 -4.33 7.49 0.84
CA ILE A 153 -3.95 7.82 2.22
C ILE A 153 -2.44 7.64 2.40
N CYS A 154 -1.74 8.69 2.81
CA CYS A 154 -0.28 8.71 2.93
C CYS A 154 0.22 9.79 3.90
N ASN A 155 1.51 9.80 4.16
CA ASN A 155 2.19 10.95 4.76
C ASN A 155 2.71 11.83 3.61
N ASP A 156 1.99 12.89 3.29
CA ASP A 156 2.18 13.77 2.14
C ASP A 156 3.23 14.87 2.38
N ARG A 157 4.35 14.51 2.95
CA ARG A 157 5.48 15.40 3.24
C ARG A 157 6.77 14.86 2.64
N PRO A 158 7.67 15.71 2.17
CA PRO A 158 9.00 15.30 1.79
C PRO A 158 9.82 14.90 3.03
N ILE A 159 10.95 14.27 2.81
CA ILE A 159 11.93 14.01 3.88
C ILE A 159 12.59 15.34 4.26
N PRO A 160 12.59 15.76 5.53
CA PRO A 160 13.27 16.97 5.94
C PRO A 160 14.75 16.95 5.59
N LYS A 161 15.29 18.09 5.14
CA LYS A 161 16.73 18.24 4.83
C LYS A 161 17.59 17.82 6.03
N GLY A 162 18.64 17.07 5.76
CA GLY A 162 19.62 16.64 6.78
C GLY A 162 19.26 15.31 7.48
N ILE A 163 18.10 14.72 7.22
CA ILE A 163 17.78 13.38 7.73
C ILE A 163 18.49 12.33 6.88
N LYS A 164 19.47 11.68 7.49
CA LYS A 164 20.15 10.52 6.90
C LYS A 164 19.23 9.27 7.01
N ASN A 165 19.28 8.40 6.02
CA ASN A 165 18.53 7.12 5.91
C ASN A 165 17.06 7.20 5.49
N GLY A 166 16.63 8.27 4.82
CA GLY A 166 15.41 8.29 4.02
C GLY A 166 14.12 8.03 4.79
N LYS A 167 14.03 8.41 6.07
CA LYS A 167 12.80 8.30 6.86
C LYS A 167 12.50 9.64 7.52
N GLY A 168 11.53 10.35 6.99
CA GLY A 168 10.95 11.53 7.65
C GLY A 168 10.03 11.15 8.81
N ALA A 169 9.63 12.15 9.59
CA ALA A 169 8.54 11.99 10.55
C ALA A 169 7.28 11.51 9.81
N ARG A 170 6.57 10.52 10.39
CA ARG A 170 5.34 9.97 9.79
C ARG A 170 4.12 10.73 10.27
N THR A 171 4.14 12.01 10.00
CA THR A 171 3.08 12.98 10.30
C THR A 171 3.20 14.14 9.29
N PRO A 172 2.09 14.75 8.84
CA PRO A 172 0.72 14.32 9.05
C PRO A 172 0.36 13.00 8.35
N LEU A 173 -0.80 12.43 8.68
CA LEU A 173 -1.46 11.41 7.89
C LEU A 173 -2.63 12.06 7.16
N SER A 174 -2.53 12.14 5.86
CA SER A 174 -3.49 12.85 5.01
C SER A 174 -4.24 11.89 4.09
N VAL A 175 -5.47 12.27 3.78
CA VAL A 175 -6.27 11.69 2.70
C VAL A 175 -6.27 12.67 1.55
N MET A 176 -5.95 12.16 0.38
CA MET A 176 -5.95 12.90 -0.88
C MET A 176 -7.00 12.33 -1.83
N LYS A 177 -7.58 13.16 -2.67
CA LYS A 177 -8.56 12.75 -3.70
C LYS A 177 -8.04 13.10 -5.08
N SER A 178 -8.37 12.26 -6.07
CA SER A 178 -8.05 12.45 -7.48
C SER A 178 -9.18 11.93 -8.36
N ASP A 179 -9.46 12.62 -9.47
CA ASP A 179 -10.42 12.17 -10.47
C ASP A 179 -9.76 11.31 -11.57
N ASN A 180 -8.44 11.39 -11.72
CA ASN A 180 -7.68 10.70 -12.76
C ASN A 180 -6.61 9.72 -12.24
N GLY A 181 -6.45 9.61 -10.92
CA GLY A 181 -5.46 8.74 -10.28
C GLY A 181 -4.02 9.26 -10.31
N THR A 182 -3.79 10.46 -10.85
CA THR A 182 -2.45 11.08 -10.99
C THR A 182 -2.34 12.40 -10.26
N ASP A 183 -3.33 13.26 -10.43
CA ASP A 183 -3.37 14.61 -9.84
C ASP A 183 -4.07 14.55 -8.48
N TRP A 184 -3.29 14.48 -7.44
CA TRP A 184 -3.78 14.32 -6.08
C TRP A 184 -3.95 15.67 -5.39
N LYS A 185 -5.14 15.92 -4.84
CA LYS A 185 -5.46 17.09 -4.04
C LYS A 185 -5.68 16.69 -2.60
N HIS A 186 -5.09 17.42 -1.67
CA HIS A 186 -5.36 17.23 -0.25
C HIS A 186 -6.86 17.37 0.01
N TRP A 187 -7.42 16.42 0.75
CA TRP A 187 -8.83 16.40 1.10
C TRP A 187 -9.05 16.56 2.61
N ILE A 188 -8.41 15.71 3.42
CA ILE A 188 -8.56 15.71 4.87
C ILE A 188 -7.21 15.36 5.50
N THR A 189 -6.84 16.07 6.57
CA THR A 189 -5.80 15.62 7.50
C THR A 189 -6.48 14.80 8.60
N LEU A 190 -6.15 13.51 8.68
CA LEU A 190 -6.71 12.63 9.72
C LEU A 190 -6.00 12.84 11.06
N GLU A 191 -4.69 12.98 11.00
CA GLU A 191 -3.83 13.07 12.17
C GLU A 191 -2.68 14.02 11.89
N GLU A 192 -2.37 14.89 12.86
CA GLU A 192 -1.21 15.75 12.81
C GLU A 192 -0.62 15.94 14.20
N SER A 193 0.67 15.64 14.33
CA SER A 193 1.45 15.89 15.54
C SER A 193 2.94 15.84 15.22
N PRO A 194 3.75 16.80 15.70
CA PRO A 194 5.19 16.80 15.44
C PRO A 194 5.95 15.67 16.14
N VAL A 195 5.32 15.00 17.10
CA VAL A 195 5.98 13.98 17.96
C VAL A 195 5.38 12.58 17.85
N SER A 196 4.33 12.41 17.02
CA SER A 196 3.64 11.13 16.84
C SER A 196 3.98 10.49 15.50
N GLN A 197 3.71 9.22 15.40
CA GLN A 197 3.85 8.46 14.18
C GLN A 197 2.50 7.91 13.76
N TYR A 198 2.04 8.26 12.56
CA TYR A 198 0.86 7.72 11.90
C TYR A 198 1.31 7.07 10.60
N SER A 199 1.15 5.75 10.46
CA SER A 199 1.78 5.06 9.33
C SER A 199 1.08 3.76 8.96
N TYR A 200 1.50 3.18 7.84
CA TYR A 200 0.96 1.94 7.31
C TYR A 200 -0.57 1.94 7.21
N PRO A 201 -1.15 2.97 6.58
CA PRO A 201 -2.60 3.05 6.43
C PRO A 201 -3.11 1.94 5.51
N SER A 202 -4.35 1.51 5.74
CA SER A 202 -5.13 0.73 4.78
C SER A 202 -6.49 1.40 4.62
N ILE A 203 -7.02 1.46 3.40
CA ILE A 203 -8.27 2.15 3.08
C ILE A 203 -9.15 1.28 2.17
N ILE A 204 -10.44 1.26 2.44
CA ILE A 204 -11.45 0.60 1.62
C ILE A 204 -12.71 1.45 1.51
N GLN A 205 -13.52 1.21 0.49
CA GLN A 205 -14.91 1.65 0.47
C GLN A 205 -15.82 0.42 0.61
N THR A 206 -16.77 0.49 1.54
CA THR A 206 -17.75 -0.58 1.79
C THR A 206 -18.96 -0.46 0.87
N SER A 207 -19.84 -1.49 0.89
CA SER A 207 -21.02 -1.56 0.03
C SER A 207 -22.02 -0.43 0.30
N ASP A 208 -22.07 0.10 1.50
CA ASP A 208 -22.89 1.25 1.88
C ASP A 208 -22.30 2.62 1.46
N GLY A 209 -21.15 2.62 0.76
CA GLY A 209 -20.49 3.82 0.26
C GLY A 209 -19.53 4.50 1.24
N LYS A 210 -19.49 4.06 2.50
CA LYS A 210 -18.57 4.61 3.49
C LYS A 210 -17.13 4.24 3.20
N ILE A 211 -16.23 5.17 3.51
CA ILE A 211 -14.79 4.96 3.42
C ILE A 211 -14.26 4.64 4.82
N HIS A 212 -13.58 3.52 4.93
CA HIS A 212 -12.95 3.09 6.18
C HIS A 212 -11.45 3.08 6.01
N CYS A 213 -10.74 3.56 7.01
CA CYS A 213 -9.29 3.45 7.08
C CYS A 213 -8.83 2.96 8.45
N ILE A 214 -7.75 2.22 8.46
CA ILE A 214 -7.01 1.84 9.66
C ILE A 214 -5.55 2.21 9.46
N TYR A 215 -4.86 2.55 10.52
CA TYR A 215 -3.45 2.92 10.48
C TYR A 215 -2.76 2.64 11.80
N THR A 216 -1.45 2.56 11.78
CA THR A 216 -0.63 2.51 12.98
C THR A 216 -0.62 3.89 13.63
N TRP A 217 -1.10 3.95 14.87
CA TRP A 217 -0.98 5.11 15.74
C TRP A 217 0.10 4.81 16.81
N ARG A 218 1.09 5.70 16.92
CA ARG A 218 2.16 5.55 17.89
C ARG A 218 2.37 6.89 18.60
N PRO A 219 1.94 7.01 19.87
CA PRO A 219 2.12 8.23 20.65
C PRO A 219 3.60 8.50 20.91
N SER A 220 3.94 9.75 21.18
CA SER A 220 5.25 10.09 21.74
C SER A 220 5.39 9.49 23.14
N ALA A 221 6.63 9.29 23.59
CA ALA A 221 6.90 8.80 24.95
C ALA A 221 6.34 9.72 26.05
N SER A 222 6.22 11.03 25.81
CA SER A 222 5.59 12.01 26.69
C SER A 222 4.06 11.86 26.74
N ALA A 223 3.40 11.68 25.59
CA ALA A 223 1.95 11.47 25.53
C ALA A 223 1.54 10.11 26.14
N ALA A 224 2.36 9.07 25.95
CA ALA A 224 2.12 7.76 26.57
C ALA A 224 2.20 7.82 28.13
N ARG A 225 3.11 8.63 28.68
CA ARG A 225 3.20 8.85 30.14
C ARG A 225 2.03 9.63 30.70
N GLN A 226 1.45 10.57 29.95
CA GLN A 226 0.26 11.31 30.37
C GLN A 226 -1.01 10.43 30.38
N ALA A 227 -1.15 9.54 29.42
CA ALA A 227 -2.26 8.58 29.39
C ALA A 227 -2.21 7.59 30.56
N THR A 228 -1.02 7.08 30.91
CA THR A 228 -0.84 6.15 32.06
C THR A 228 -1.09 6.84 33.42
N THR A 229 -0.85 8.14 33.53
CA THR A 229 -1.16 8.90 34.77
C THR A 229 -2.64 9.27 34.90
N ALA A 230 -3.38 9.37 33.80
CA ALA A 230 -4.82 9.63 33.81
C ALA A 230 -5.66 8.39 34.22
N GLU A 231 -5.17 7.18 33.92
CA GLU A 231 -5.83 5.92 34.32
C GLU A 231 -5.58 5.54 35.80
N SER A 232 -4.67 6.23 36.49
CA SER A 232 -4.32 5.94 37.89
C SER A 232 -4.89 6.92 38.91
N MET A 233 -5.84 7.77 38.53
CA MET A 233 -6.58 8.59 39.48
C MET A 233 -7.89 7.90 39.85
N PRO A 234 -8.18 7.73 41.17
CA PRO A 234 -9.37 7.06 41.66
C PRO A 234 -10.67 7.86 41.43
#